data_03017b32ec1bbd2bdbc7e62d6fb15d8f
#
_entry.id   03017b32ec1bbd2bdbc7e62d6fb15d8f
#
_cell.length_a   1.000
_cell.length_b   1.000
_cell.length_c   1.000
_cell.angle_alpha   90.00
_cell.angle_beta   90.00
_cell.angle_gamma   90.00
#
_symmetry.space_group_name_H-M   'P 1'
#
loop_
_entity.id
_entity.type
_entity.pdbx_description
1 polymer ?
#
loop_
_entity_poly.entity_id
_entity_poly.type
_entity_poly.pdbx_seq_one_letter_code
_entity_poly.pdbx_strand_id
1 'polypeptide(L)'
;MKKKYIVPVILSSALVASSFTASNALANGQQGNGATEKTWNENANVPVFVKEKFAEKRAASNASNALDYLAENENKTGLKKPKKNLKQKAIEKDALGMTHVRFNQAVNGVPVEGAEVVVHYNAQDELVSVNGGYFPEAASRSIDTTPAVSVMKAIQTAKGAVDAPEQLEYTPESEVVVYPFEGENHLAYKVNVNFLGDKPGNWFVFVDAKSGDVIDRYNAIMHAEDIHQSVGTGVLGEQRKIHTTKSKEAHGGTTFSLSDESHEGLEGIYTFDANDGEIMTNHSASWKEEYLHAGVDAHYNSEQVFEYFHDEHDRNSLDDNGMAIISYVHYGDSYNNAFWNGRHMTYGDGDGSFMVPLSAGLDVAAHEMTHGVISNSANLQYRFESGALNESFADIFGALVDEDDWEVGEDIMGPDAKADGRESLRSLSDPSKYPVNKDYVPYGNGEGMYPSHMDEFYELPRHLDNGGVHINSSITNHAAYLIGEEIGKEKLGQIFYRALTVYLTPTSDFSEARKLIIQSAADIYGEGSAEEKATAKGFDEVGIYE
;
A
#
# COMPACT_ATOMS: atom_id res chain seq x y z
N MET A 1 11.68 -39.66 27.32
CA MET A 1 10.37 -39.30 27.93
C MET A 1 9.98 -37.93 27.37
N LYS A 2 9.11 -37.92 26.38
CA LYS A 2 8.65 -36.67 25.75
C LYS A 2 7.44 -36.15 26.53
N LYS A 3 7.54 -34.96 27.09
CA LYS A 3 6.40 -34.26 27.72
C LYS A 3 5.62 -33.55 26.64
N LYS A 4 4.38 -33.98 26.41
CA LYS A 4 3.39 -33.26 25.62
C LYS A 4 2.76 -32.17 26.50
N TYR A 5 2.80 -30.94 26.07
CA TYR A 5 1.99 -29.86 26.63
C TYR A 5 0.70 -29.75 25.83
N ILE A 6 -0.42 -29.91 26.51
CA ILE A 6 -1.77 -29.68 26.00
C ILE A 6 -2.14 -28.25 26.41
N VAL A 7 -2.43 -27.42 25.42
CA VAL A 7 -2.98 -26.07 25.64
C VAL A 7 -4.49 -26.17 25.50
N PRO A 8 -5.27 -25.72 26.51
CA PRO A 8 -6.72 -25.71 26.37
C PRO A 8 -7.20 -24.55 25.51
N VAL A 9 -7.96 -24.88 24.48
CA VAL A 9 -8.74 -23.93 23.69
C VAL A 9 -9.97 -23.53 24.52
N ILE A 10 -10.08 -22.26 24.84
CA ILE A 10 -11.31 -21.69 25.41
C ILE A 10 -12.10 -21.12 24.24
N LEU A 11 -13.17 -21.81 23.85
CA LEU A 11 -14.23 -21.27 23.02
C LEU A 11 -15.10 -20.34 23.87
N SER A 12 -15.17 -19.05 23.51
CA SER A 12 -16.27 -18.20 23.92
C SER A 12 -17.05 -17.79 22.68
N SER A 13 -18.17 -18.48 22.48
CA SER A 13 -19.20 -18.14 21.49
C SER A 13 -20.06 -17.00 22.03
N ALA A 14 -20.09 -15.88 21.35
CA ALA A 14 -21.17 -14.91 21.43
C ALA A 14 -21.66 -14.61 20.02
N LEU A 15 -22.71 -15.33 19.62
CA LEU A 15 -23.52 -14.97 18.43
C LEU A 15 -24.32 -13.70 18.77
N VAL A 16 -24.08 -12.63 18.02
CA VAL A 16 -25.08 -11.59 17.81
C VAL A 16 -25.37 -11.54 16.31
N ALA A 17 -26.46 -12.19 15.94
CA ALA A 17 -27.02 -12.08 14.61
C ALA A 17 -27.77 -10.74 14.52
N SER A 18 -27.24 -9.77 13.78
CA SER A 18 -27.99 -8.64 13.27
C SER A 18 -28.21 -8.83 11.77
N SER A 19 -29.45 -9.15 11.45
CA SER A 19 -29.95 -9.24 10.07
C SER A 19 -29.94 -7.86 9.43
N PHE A 20 -29.05 -7.62 8.49
CA PHE A 20 -29.16 -6.49 7.57
C PHE A 20 -29.97 -6.91 6.35
N THR A 21 -31.14 -6.33 6.21
CA THR A 21 -31.94 -6.38 4.99
C THR A 21 -31.33 -5.43 3.98
N ALA A 22 -30.82 -5.98 2.88
CA ALA A 22 -30.40 -5.20 1.72
C ALA A 22 -31.61 -4.46 1.13
N SER A 23 -31.60 -3.14 1.19
CA SER A 23 -32.54 -2.29 0.46
C SER A 23 -31.88 -1.92 -0.87
N ASN A 24 -32.32 -2.53 -1.96
CA ASN A 24 -32.00 -2.09 -3.31
C ASN A 24 -32.56 -0.69 -3.55
N ALA A 25 -31.71 0.34 -3.50
CA ALA A 25 -32.02 1.66 -4.02
C ALA A 25 -31.59 1.72 -5.47
N LEU A 26 -32.54 1.53 -6.37
CA LEU A 26 -32.36 1.79 -7.80
C LEU A 26 -31.99 3.26 -8.03
N ALA A 27 -30.79 3.51 -8.51
CA ALA A 27 -30.38 4.82 -8.99
C ALA A 27 -31.15 5.15 -10.28
N ASN A 28 -32.07 6.08 -10.20
CA ASN A 28 -32.71 6.67 -11.37
C ASN A 28 -31.75 7.68 -12.02
N GLY A 29 -31.05 7.27 -13.08
CA GLY A 29 -30.28 8.16 -13.94
C GLY A 29 -31.20 9.12 -14.68
N GLN A 30 -31.11 10.41 -14.38
CA GLN A 30 -31.58 11.47 -15.29
C GLN A 30 -30.37 12.06 -16.00
N GLN A 31 -30.27 11.80 -17.31
CA GLN A 31 -29.34 12.50 -18.20
C GLN A 31 -29.79 13.96 -18.34
N GLY A 32 -29.01 14.88 -17.76
CA GLY A 32 -29.10 16.31 -18.04
C GLY A 32 -27.77 16.80 -18.60
N ASN A 33 -27.81 17.60 -19.66
CA ASN A 33 -26.63 18.24 -20.24
C ASN A 33 -25.88 19.08 -19.18
N GLY A 34 -24.67 18.67 -18.82
CA GLY A 34 -23.87 19.25 -17.73
C GLY A 34 -23.92 18.44 -16.44
N ALA A 35 -23.99 17.12 -16.53
CA ALA A 35 -24.12 16.23 -15.37
C ALA A 35 -22.90 16.34 -14.45
N THR A 36 -23.14 16.66 -13.19
CA THR A 36 -22.21 16.45 -12.09
C THR A 36 -22.17 14.96 -11.83
N GLU A 37 -21.03 14.33 -12.05
CA GLU A 37 -20.80 12.94 -11.66
C GLU A 37 -20.47 12.90 -10.17
N LYS A 38 -21.14 12.01 -9.42
CA LYS A 38 -20.96 11.86 -7.97
C LYS A 38 -20.93 10.41 -7.59
N THR A 39 -19.94 10.05 -6.81
CA THR A 39 -19.88 8.78 -6.08
C THR A 39 -20.06 9.04 -4.59
N TRP A 40 -20.70 8.14 -3.90
CA TRP A 40 -21.01 8.26 -2.48
C TRP A 40 -20.25 7.21 -1.68
N ASN A 41 -19.65 7.62 -0.57
CA ASN A 41 -19.20 6.72 0.48
C ASN A 41 -20.37 6.44 1.41
N GLU A 42 -20.88 5.22 1.41
CA GLU A 42 -22.07 4.83 2.20
C GLU A 42 -21.81 4.99 3.71
N ASN A 43 -20.58 4.76 4.16
CA ASN A 43 -20.20 4.87 5.57
C ASN A 43 -20.07 6.32 6.05
N ALA A 44 -19.71 7.25 5.17
CA ALA A 44 -19.48 8.65 5.50
C ALA A 44 -20.63 9.57 5.04
N ASN A 45 -21.58 9.05 4.24
CA ASN A 45 -22.72 9.80 3.69
C ASN A 45 -22.30 11.11 2.98
N VAL A 46 -21.18 11.08 2.30
CA VAL A 46 -20.65 12.18 1.48
C VAL A 46 -20.17 11.63 0.13
N PRO A 47 -20.24 12.43 -0.95
CA PRO A 47 -19.64 12.00 -2.22
C PRO A 47 -18.11 11.91 -2.08
N VAL A 48 -17.55 10.80 -2.49
CA VAL A 48 -16.09 10.59 -2.54
C VAL A 48 -15.48 11.16 -3.82
N PHE A 49 -16.32 11.37 -4.84
CA PHE A 49 -15.90 11.96 -6.10
C PHE A 49 -16.96 12.88 -6.68
N VAL A 50 -16.59 14.11 -7.05
CA VAL A 50 -17.44 15.09 -7.73
C VAL A 50 -16.68 15.64 -8.94
N LYS A 51 -17.14 15.32 -10.16
CA LYS A 51 -16.62 15.88 -11.42
C LYS A 51 -17.64 16.83 -12.00
N GLU A 52 -17.23 18.05 -12.30
CA GLU A 52 -18.10 19.08 -12.86
C GLU A 52 -17.31 19.93 -13.87
N LYS A 53 -17.92 20.25 -15.04
CA LYS A 53 -17.36 21.29 -15.91
C LYS A 53 -17.72 22.66 -15.34
N PHE A 54 -16.72 23.30 -14.73
CA PHE A 54 -16.91 24.62 -14.16
C PHE A 54 -16.77 25.71 -15.23
N ALA A 55 -17.85 26.44 -15.49
CA ALA A 55 -17.89 27.50 -16.50
C ALA A 55 -17.14 28.77 -16.06
N GLU A 56 -16.74 28.89 -14.81
CA GLU A 56 -16.10 30.08 -14.27
C GLU A 56 -14.62 29.84 -13.95
N LYS A 57 -13.76 30.57 -14.64
CA LYS A 57 -12.33 30.65 -14.35
C LYS A 57 -12.13 31.26 -12.95
N ARG A 58 -11.63 30.46 -12.01
CA ARG A 58 -11.27 30.97 -10.68
C ARG A 58 -9.83 31.49 -10.70
N ALA A 59 -9.58 32.58 -10.01
CA ALA A 59 -8.25 33.17 -9.92
C ALA A 59 -7.37 32.32 -9.02
N ALA A 60 -6.32 31.72 -9.60
CA ALA A 60 -5.27 30.92 -8.99
C ALA A 60 -5.70 29.61 -8.28
N SER A 61 -5.00 28.53 -8.62
CA SER A 61 -5.11 27.21 -7.98
C SER A 61 -4.39 27.21 -6.62
N ASN A 62 -5.09 27.57 -5.55
CA ASN A 62 -4.55 27.64 -4.20
C ASN A 62 -5.56 27.23 -3.14
N ALA A 63 -5.08 26.98 -1.91
CA ALA A 63 -5.91 26.50 -0.80
C ALA A 63 -7.06 27.45 -0.44
N SER A 64 -6.89 28.76 -0.55
CA SER A 64 -7.97 29.73 -0.23
C SER A 64 -9.13 29.59 -1.21
N ASN A 65 -8.83 29.58 -2.50
CA ASN A 65 -9.85 29.46 -3.55
C ASN A 65 -10.53 28.08 -3.53
N ALA A 66 -9.76 27.01 -3.23
CA ALA A 66 -10.33 25.67 -3.03
C ALA A 66 -11.31 25.65 -1.85
N LEU A 67 -10.94 26.21 -0.70
CA LEU A 67 -11.82 26.30 0.47
C LEU A 67 -13.05 27.20 0.23
N ASP A 68 -12.90 28.27 -0.57
CA ASP A 68 -14.02 29.13 -0.97
C ASP A 68 -15.02 28.35 -1.82
N TYR A 69 -14.52 27.61 -2.82
CA TYR A 69 -15.35 26.73 -3.64
C TYR A 69 -16.08 25.68 -2.81
N LEU A 70 -15.36 24.95 -1.93
CA LEU A 70 -15.96 23.93 -1.08
C LEU A 70 -17.04 24.51 -0.15
N ALA A 71 -16.81 25.72 0.37
CA ALA A 71 -17.79 26.40 1.23
C ALA A 71 -19.04 26.85 0.49
N GLU A 72 -18.90 27.28 -0.76
CA GLU A 72 -20.03 27.66 -1.63
C GLU A 72 -20.83 26.43 -2.11
N ASN A 73 -20.19 25.25 -2.13
CA ASN A 73 -20.75 24.01 -2.67
C ASN A 73 -20.94 22.90 -1.61
N GLU A 74 -21.11 23.24 -0.33
CA GLU A 74 -21.33 22.26 0.76
C GLU A 74 -22.46 21.25 0.45
N ASN A 75 -23.49 21.65 -0.25
CA ASN A 75 -24.61 20.77 -0.62
C ASN A 75 -24.26 19.80 -1.76
N LYS A 76 -23.25 20.13 -2.58
CA LYS A 76 -22.78 19.28 -3.67
C LYS A 76 -21.74 18.29 -3.17
N THR A 77 -20.80 18.77 -2.36
CA THR A 77 -19.67 17.99 -1.86
C THR A 77 -19.97 17.25 -0.55
N GLY A 78 -21.03 17.63 0.18
CA GLY A 78 -21.31 17.09 1.51
C GLY A 78 -20.38 17.58 2.62
N LEU A 79 -19.33 18.31 2.27
CA LEU A 79 -18.31 18.79 3.21
C LEU A 79 -18.87 19.90 4.09
N LYS A 80 -18.90 19.70 5.40
CA LYS A 80 -19.47 20.66 6.36
C LYS A 80 -18.42 21.64 6.87
N LYS A 81 -18.70 22.94 6.73
CA LYS A 81 -17.81 24.05 7.21
C LYS A 81 -16.35 23.85 6.78
N PRO A 82 -16.04 23.68 5.49
CA PRO A 82 -14.70 23.30 5.03
C PRO A 82 -13.63 24.28 5.50
N LYS A 83 -13.88 25.59 5.52
CA LYS A 83 -12.93 26.59 6.03
C LYS A 83 -12.53 26.39 7.51
N LYS A 84 -13.39 25.75 8.31
CA LYS A 84 -13.08 25.43 9.71
C LYS A 84 -12.43 24.07 9.84
N ASN A 85 -12.93 23.09 9.10
CA ASN A 85 -12.68 21.66 9.33
C ASN A 85 -11.61 21.09 8.40
N LEU A 86 -11.17 21.81 7.37
CA LEU A 86 -10.09 21.39 6.49
C LEU A 86 -8.82 22.22 6.73
N LYS A 87 -7.68 21.55 6.75
CA LYS A 87 -6.34 22.15 6.86
C LYS A 87 -5.53 21.74 5.65
N GLN A 88 -4.92 22.72 4.99
CA GLN A 88 -4.03 22.45 3.87
C GLN A 88 -2.93 21.48 4.29
N LYS A 89 -2.78 20.39 3.52
CA LYS A 89 -1.68 19.43 3.62
C LYS A 89 -0.59 19.77 2.62
N ALA A 90 -0.95 19.84 1.33
CA ALA A 90 -0.01 20.10 0.24
C ALA A 90 -0.69 20.87 -0.90
N ILE A 91 0.12 21.47 -1.77
CA ILE A 91 -0.25 21.96 -3.10
C ILE A 91 0.83 21.47 -4.03
N GLU A 92 0.45 20.63 -4.97
CA GLU A 92 1.36 19.98 -5.91
C GLU A 92 0.96 20.34 -7.34
N LYS A 93 1.93 20.43 -8.23
CA LYS A 93 1.69 20.63 -9.65
C LYS A 93 2.31 19.48 -10.41
N ASP A 94 1.49 18.75 -11.15
CA ASP A 94 1.95 17.59 -11.89
C ASP A 94 2.55 17.94 -13.27
N ALA A 95 3.09 16.93 -13.96
CA ALA A 95 3.70 17.07 -15.27
C ALA A 95 2.71 17.50 -16.38
N LEU A 96 1.41 17.26 -16.20
CA LEU A 96 0.36 17.74 -17.12
C LEU A 96 -0.01 19.20 -16.86
N GLY A 97 0.62 19.83 -15.86
CA GLY A 97 0.38 21.21 -15.46
C GLY A 97 -0.89 21.39 -14.61
N MET A 98 -1.52 20.28 -14.15
CA MET A 98 -2.62 20.33 -13.21
C MET A 98 -2.11 20.67 -11.80
N THR A 99 -2.95 21.31 -11.01
CA THR A 99 -2.64 21.64 -9.62
C THR A 99 -3.59 20.90 -8.68
N HIS A 100 -3.04 20.19 -7.71
CA HIS A 100 -3.75 19.38 -6.71
C HIS A 100 -3.59 20.03 -5.34
N VAL A 101 -4.71 20.38 -4.71
CA VAL A 101 -4.72 21.01 -3.39
C VAL A 101 -5.27 20.00 -2.38
N ARG A 102 -4.41 19.47 -1.53
CA ARG A 102 -4.72 18.43 -0.54
C ARG A 102 -5.04 19.06 0.82
N PHE A 103 -6.07 18.55 1.46
CA PHE A 103 -6.51 18.97 2.78
C PHE A 103 -6.75 17.76 3.69
N ASN A 104 -6.22 17.80 4.91
CA ASN A 104 -6.65 16.90 5.97
C ASN A 104 -7.87 17.49 6.68
N GLN A 105 -8.86 16.66 7.01
CA GLN A 105 -9.92 17.06 7.93
C GLN A 105 -9.35 17.18 9.33
N ALA A 106 -9.79 18.22 10.07
CA ALA A 106 -9.37 18.43 11.44
C ALA A 106 -10.54 18.90 12.32
N VAL A 107 -10.54 18.46 13.58
CA VAL A 107 -11.47 18.90 14.64
C VAL A 107 -10.69 19.67 15.68
N ASN A 108 -10.98 20.97 15.83
CA ASN A 108 -10.25 21.86 16.73
C ASN A 108 -8.72 21.83 16.55
N GLY A 109 -8.26 21.58 15.31
CA GLY A 109 -6.84 21.50 14.97
C GLY A 109 -6.23 20.10 15.05
N VAL A 110 -6.93 19.10 15.59
CA VAL A 110 -6.51 17.69 15.64
C VAL A 110 -6.95 17.02 14.33
N PRO A 111 -6.04 16.37 13.58
CA PRO A 111 -6.39 15.68 12.34
C PRO A 111 -7.36 14.53 12.57
N VAL A 112 -8.22 14.28 11.60
CA VAL A 112 -9.10 13.10 11.56
C VAL A 112 -8.40 12.02 10.74
N GLU A 113 -8.17 10.89 11.35
CA GLU A 113 -7.46 9.76 10.73
C GLU A 113 -8.21 9.25 9.49
N GLY A 114 -7.47 9.06 8.38
CA GLY A 114 -8.03 8.60 7.12
C GLY A 114 -8.85 9.65 6.34
N ALA A 115 -8.92 10.89 6.82
CA ALA A 115 -9.73 11.94 6.21
C ALA A 115 -8.87 12.91 5.40
N GLU A 116 -8.82 12.71 4.09
CA GLU A 116 -8.15 13.59 3.14
C GLU A 116 -9.11 14.01 2.04
N VAL A 117 -9.07 15.28 1.64
CA VAL A 117 -9.84 15.83 0.51
C VAL A 117 -8.88 16.49 -0.46
N VAL A 118 -9.02 16.16 -1.73
CA VAL A 118 -8.20 16.71 -2.82
C VAL A 118 -9.07 17.52 -3.77
N VAL A 119 -8.63 18.74 -4.09
CA VAL A 119 -9.27 19.61 -5.08
C VAL A 119 -8.33 19.76 -6.28
N HIS A 120 -8.80 19.40 -7.46
CA HIS A 120 -8.02 19.35 -8.68
C HIS A 120 -8.34 20.52 -9.61
N TYR A 121 -7.30 21.15 -10.13
CA TYR A 121 -7.37 22.22 -11.12
C TYR A 121 -6.60 21.81 -12.37
N ASN A 122 -7.16 22.10 -13.56
CA ASN A 122 -6.44 21.90 -14.81
C ASN A 122 -5.33 22.94 -15.03
N ALA A 123 -4.57 22.80 -16.13
CA ALA A 123 -3.49 23.72 -16.48
C ALA A 123 -3.93 25.18 -16.75
N GLN A 124 -5.24 25.41 -16.87
CA GLN A 124 -5.86 26.73 -17.05
C GLN A 124 -6.40 27.33 -15.74
N ASP A 125 -6.06 26.74 -14.58
CA ASP A 125 -6.57 27.11 -13.26
C ASP A 125 -8.11 26.97 -13.12
N GLU A 126 -8.70 26.04 -13.88
CA GLU A 126 -10.12 25.70 -13.74
C GLU A 126 -10.25 24.48 -12.83
N LEU A 127 -11.14 24.56 -11.84
CA LEU A 127 -11.42 23.42 -10.95
C LEU A 127 -12.19 22.35 -11.73
N VAL A 128 -11.67 21.11 -11.73
CA VAL A 128 -12.22 20.02 -12.54
C VAL A 128 -12.83 18.89 -11.71
N SER A 129 -12.29 18.63 -10.51
CA SER A 129 -12.84 17.59 -9.63
C SER A 129 -12.50 17.82 -8.16
N VAL A 130 -13.25 17.16 -7.30
CA VAL A 130 -13.00 17.02 -5.86
C VAL A 130 -13.23 15.57 -5.49
N ASN A 131 -12.27 14.97 -4.81
CA ASN A 131 -12.40 13.60 -4.28
C ASN A 131 -11.79 13.46 -2.89
N GLY A 132 -11.99 12.30 -2.26
CA GLY A 132 -11.38 11.89 -0.99
C GLY A 132 -12.38 11.53 0.11
N GLY A 133 -11.85 11.16 1.27
CA GLY A 133 -12.61 10.76 2.45
C GLY A 133 -12.91 11.93 3.40
N TYR A 134 -14.14 12.01 3.91
CA TYR A 134 -14.57 13.00 4.88
C TYR A 134 -15.56 12.41 5.87
N PHE A 135 -15.40 12.68 7.16
CA PHE A 135 -16.27 12.20 8.23
C PHE A 135 -17.15 13.33 8.77
N PRO A 136 -18.41 13.47 8.30
CA PRO A 136 -19.31 14.55 8.71
C PRO A 136 -19.63 14.55 10.20
N GLU A 137 -19.72 13.36 10.81
CA GLU A 137 -19.98 13.20 12.23
C GLU A 137 -18.87 13.78 13.09
N ALA A 138 -17.59 13.61 12.69
CA ALA A 138 -16.46 14.24 13.36
C ALA A 138 -16.52 15.77 13.27
N ALA A 139 -17.03 16.31 12.16
CA ALA A 139 -17.20 17.75 11.95
C ALA A 139 -18.38 18.37 12.72
N SER A 140 -19.42 17.57 13.03
CA SER A 140 -20.68 18.04 13.61
C SER A 140 -20.77 17.91 15.12
N ARG A 141 -20.08 16.92 15.72
CA ARG A 141 -20.07 16.67 17.17
C ARG A 141 -18.98 17.50 17.86
N SER A 142 -19.24 17.94 19.08
CA SER A 142 -18.23 18.57 19.94
C SER A 142 -17.36 17.46 20.56
N ILE A 143 -16.15 17.29 20.03
CA ILE A 143 -15.15 16.39 20.59
C ILE A 143 -14.21 17.22 21.48
N ASP A 144 -14.01 16.77 22.71
CA ASP A 144 -12.95 17.32 23.57
C ASP A 144 -11.59 16.80 23.11
N THR A 145 -10.83 17.66 22.46
CA THR A 145 -9.52 17.34 21.87
C THR A 145 -8.35 17.50 22.85
N THR A 146 -8.60 17.50 24.15
CA THR A 146 -7.55 17.58 25.19
C THR A 146 -7.24 16.19 25.72
N PRO A 147 -6.05 15.61 25.50
CA PRO A 147 -5.69 14.31 26.10
C PRO A 147 -5.72 14.34 27.63
N ALA A 148 -6.24 13.27 28.25
CA ALA A 148 -6.15 13.05 29.69
C ALA A 148 -5.02 12.09 30.06
N VAL A 149 -4.61 11.22 29.11
CA VAL A 149 -3.50 10.28 29.25
C VAL A 149 -2.24 10.91 28.63
N SER A 150 -1.08 10.65 29.24
CA SER A 150 0.18 11.13 28.68
C SER A 150 0.63 10.26 27.48
N VAL A 151 1.37 10.87 26.55
CA VAL A 151 1.94 10.18 25.39
C VAL A 151 2.81 8.98 25.81
N MET A 152 3.61 9.09 26.86
CA MET A 152 4.44 7.99 27.36
C MET A 152 3.60 6.80 27.83
N LYS A 153 2.44 7.06 28.46
CA LYS A 153 1.52 6.00 28.86
C LYS A 153 0.87 5.33 27.63
N ALA A 154 0.49 6.13 26.62
CA ALA A 154 -0.06 5.61 25.37
C ALA A 154 0.96 4.70 24.65
N ILE A 155 2.23 5.14 24.55
CA ILE A 155 3.31 4.33 23.96
C ILE A 155 3.51 3.01 24.75
N GLN A 156 3.50 3.06 26.07
CA GLN A 156 3.60 1.83 26.89
C GLN A 156 2.42 0.89 26.67
N THR A 157 1.20 1.44 26.59
CA THR A 157 0.01 0.65 26.29
C THR A 157 0.12 0.03 24.90
N ALA A 158 0.54 0.80 23.88
CA ALA A 158 0.71 0.33 22.51
C ALA A 158 1.74 -0.80 22.43
N LYS A 159 2.92 -0.64 23.03
CA LYS A 159 3.95 -1.70 23.11
C LYS A 159 3.41 -2.99 23.74
N GLY A 160 2.72 -2.88 24.87
CA GLY A 160 2.13 -4.04 25.53
C GLY A 160 1.01 -4.71 24.72
N ALA A 161 0.27 -3.94 23.92
CA ALA A 161 -0.82 -4.47 23.10
C ALA A 161 -0.33 -5.35 21.94
N VAL A 162 0.92 -5.18 21.50
CA VAL A 162 1.50 -5.90 20.36
C VAL A 162 2.66 -6.81 20.75
N ASP A 163 2.82 -7.05 22.05
CA ASP A 163 3.90 -7.88 22.62
C ASP A 163 5.30 -7.45 22.11
N ALA A 164 5.50 -6.14 21.90
CA ALA A 164 6.74 -5.60 21.39
C ALA A 164 7.93 -5.88 22.33
N PRO A 165 9.15 -6.08 21.81
CA PRO A 165 10.36 -6.23 22.61
C PRO A 165 10.54 -5.08 23.63
N GLU A 166 11.24 -5.36 24.73
CA GLU A 166 11.51 -4.34 25.75
C GLU A 166 12.37 -3.20 25.20
N GLN A 167 13.39 -3.56 24.40
CA GLN A 167 14.19 -2.62 23.60
C GLN A 167 13.70 -2.68 22.16
N LEU A 168 13.56 -1.53 21.53
CA LEU A 168 13.17 -1.37 20.14
C LEU A 168 14.29 -0.70 19.37
N GLU A 169 14.52 -1.12 18.15
CA GLU A 169 15.45 -0.51 17.21
C GLU A 169 15.01 0.92 16.87
N TYR A 170 13.69 1.13 16.76
CA TYR A 170 13.11 2.42 16.42
C TYR A 170 12.37 3.02 17.62
N THR A 171 12.53 4.32 17.82
CA THR A 171 11.71 5.04 18.81
C THR A 171 10.27 5.11 18.33
N PRO A 172 9.28 4.65 19.12
CA PRO A 172 7.88 4.75 18.73
C PRO A 172 7.45 6.18 18.45
N GLU A 173 6.86 6.41 17.28
CA GLU A 173 6.26 7.68 16.91
C GLU A 173 4.82 7.74 17.40
N SER A 174 4.34 8.94 17.74
CA SER A 174 2.95 9.11 18.18
C SER A 174 2.41 10.48 17.81
N GLU A 175 1.16 10.49 17.36
CA GLU A 175 0.40 11.70 17.12
C GLU A 175 -0.98 11.62 17.76
N VAL A 176 -1.59 12.77 18.02
CA VAL A 176 -2.98 12.84 18.50
C VAL A 176 -3.89 13.01 17.30
N VAL A 177 -4.85 12.09 17.17
CA VAL A 177 -5.83 12.09 16.08
C VAL A 177 -7.26 11.98 16.61
N VAL A 178 -8.21 12.41 15.82
CA VAL A 178 -9.61 11.98 15.96
C VAL A 178 -9.74 10.71 15.12
N TYR A 179 -10.03 9.59 15.77
CA TYR A 179 -10.14 8.29 15.11
C TYR A 179 -11.62 7.87 15.00
N PRO A 180 -12.19 7.89 13.79
CA PRO A 180 -13.52 7.32 13.54
C PRO A 180 -13.43 5.79 13.58
N PHE A 181 -14.14 5.18 14.54
CA PHE A 181 -14.14 3.73 14.71
C PHE A 181 -15.51 3.25 15.19
N GLU A 182 -16.06 2.20 14.56
CA GLU A 182 -17.38 1.61 14.89
C GLU A 182 -18.53 2.64 15.05
N GLY A 183 -18.53 3.69 14.20
CA GLY A 183 -19.54 4.74 14.21
C GLY A 183 -19.39 5.80 15.31
N GLU A 184 -18.34 5.72 16.12
CA GLU A 184 -17.97 6.71 17.10
C GLU A 184 -16.69 7.45 16.71
N ASN A 185 -16.46 8.63 17.30
CA ASN A 185 -15.25 9.42 17.08
C ASN A 185 -14.46 9.51 18.39
N HIS A 186 -13.30 8.90 18.42
CA HIS A 186 -12.42 8.86 19.57
C HIS A 186 -11.30 9.90 19.46
N LEU A 187 -10.93 10.53 20.55
CA LEU A 187 -9.63 11.19 20.61
C LEU A 187 -8.60 10.11 20.95
N ALA A 188 -7.69 9.85 20.04
CA ALA A 188 -6.71 8.76 20.19
C ALA A 188 -5.27 9.26 20.02
N TYR A 189 -4.34 8.56 20.65
CA TYR A 189 -2.95 8.53 20.20
C TYR A 189 -2.82 7.44 19.14
N LYS A 190 -2.47 7.80 17.92
CA LYS A 190 -1.96 6.88 16.90
C LYS A 190 -0.49 6.66 17.21
N VAL A 191 -0.13 5.46 17.60
CA VAL A 191 1.24 5.10 17.97
C VAL A 191 1.76 4.10 16.95
N ASN A 192 2.87 4.43 16.27
CA ASN A 192 3.60 3.47 15.46
C ASN A 192 4.62 2.75 16.34
N VAL A 193 4.53 1.42 16.40
CA VAL A 193 5.45 0.53 17.11
C VAL A 193 6.08 -0.38 16.06
N ASN A 194 7.32 -0.09 15.69
CA ASN A 194 8.06 -0.83 14.66
C ASN A 194 9.23 -1.58 15.33
N PHE A 195 9.39 -2.87 14.99
CA PHE A 195 10.45 -3.72 15.52
C PHE A 195 10.71 -4.93 14.62
N LEU A 196 11.94 -5.42 14.67
CA LEU A 196 12.39 -6.68 14.05
C LEU A 196 12.34 -7.82 15.07
N GLY A 197 12.81 -9.00 14.72
CA GLY A 197 12.87 -10.20 15.55
C GLY A 197 12.12 -11.38 14.95
N ASP A 198 11.96 -12.46 15.69
CA ASP A 198 11.25 -13.69 15.23
C ASP A 198 9.82 -13.45 14.72
N LYS A 199 9.21 -12.36 15.14
CA LYS A 199 7.89 -11.90 14.70
C LYS A 199 7.95 -10.38 14.54
N PRO A 200 8.41 -9.90 13.39
CA PRO A 200 8.52 -8.47 13.15
C PRO A 200 7.15 -7.79 13.18
N GLY A 201 7.13 -6.51 13.48
CA GLY A 201 5.90 -5.76 13.56
C GLY A 201 6.09 -4.29 13.18
N ASN A 202 5.25 -3.79 12.27
CA ASN A 202 5.05 -2.37 12.02
C ASN A 202 3.61 -2.03 12.42
N TRP A 203 3.38 -1.90 13.72
CA TRP A 203 2.05 -1.75 14.27
C TRP A 203 1.61 -0.30 14.38
N PHE A 204 0.42 -0.01 13.87
CA PHE A 204 -0.32 1.18 14.23
C PHE A 204 -1.34 0.83 15.31
N VAL A 205 -1.18 1.43 16.49
CA VAL A 205 -2.03 1.18 17.66
C VAL A 205 -2.74 2.47 18.03
N PHE A 206 -4.06 2.45 18.06
CA PHE A 206 -4.89 3.58 18.47
C PHE A 206 -5.25 3.43 19.94
N VAL A 207 -4.68 4.30 20.76
CA VAL A 207 -4.90 4.31 22.21
C VAL A 207 -5.80 5.49 22.57
N ASP A 208 -6.92 5.23 23.20
CA ASP A 208 -7.85 6.28 23.66
C ASP A 208 -7.13 7.30 24.53
N ALA A 209 -7.13 8.55 24.10
CA ALA A 209 -6.41 9.61 24.78
C ALA A 209 -7.09 10.09 26.08
N LYS A 210 -8.28 9.58 26.39
CA LYS A 210 -9.02 9.84 27.63
C LYS A 210 -8.86 8.72 28.66
N SER A 211 -9.06 7.46 28.25
CA SER A 211 -8.98 6.29 29.15
C SER A 211 -7.60 5.63 29.17
N GLY A 212 -6.87 5.65 28.06
CA GLY A 212 -5.63 4.93 27.87
C GLY A 212 -5.80 3.48 27.42
N ASP A 213 -7.02 3.09 27.05
CA ASP A 213 -7.32 1.76 26.52
C ASP A 213 -7.02 1.69 25.02
N VAL A 214 -6.74 0.50 24.50
CA VAL A 214 -6.58 0.30 23.06
C VAL A 214 -7.95 0.29 22.40
N ILE A 215 -8.16 1.22 21.46
CA ILE A 215 -9.36 1.28 20.62
C ILE A 215 -9.22 0.26 19.49
N ASP A 216 -8.09 0.30 18.82
CA ASP A 216 -7.83 -0.46 17.61
C ASP A 216 -6.34 -0.65 17.37
N ARG A 217 -5.97 -1.66 16.58
CA ARG A 217 -4.61 -1.88 16.11
C ARG A 217 -4.58 -2.69 14.84
N TYR A 218 -3.62 -2.41 13.98
CA TYR A 218 -3.31 -3.25 12.84
C TYR A 218 -1.79 -3.30 12.61
N ASN A 219 -1.33 -4.41 12.06
CA ASN A 219 0.05 -4.57 11.63
C ASN A 219 0.13 -4.13 10.16
N ALA A 220 0.93 -3.12 9.89
CA ALA A 220 1.21 -2.61 8.56
C ALA A 220 2.54 -3.17 8.01
N ILE A 221 3.00 -4.33 8.50
CA ILE A 221 4.03 -5.07 7.80
C ILE A 221 3.45 -5.48 6.46
N MET A 222 4.12 -5.08 5.43
CA MET A 222 3.83 -5.40 4.05
C MET A 222 4.66 -6.63 3.73
N HIS A 223 4.01 -7.73 3.37
CA HIS A 223 4.64 -9.03 3.16
C HIS A 223 4.51 -9.45 1.72
N ALA A 224 5.56 -10.04 1.13
CA ALA A 224 5.36 -11.07 0.15
C ALA A 224 4.73 -12.28 0.88
N GLU A 225 3.68 -12.89 0.33
CA GLU A 225 2.73 -13.78 1.02
C GLU A 225 3.29 -14.95 1.86
N ASP A 226 2.46 -15.36 2.87
CA ASP A 226 2.65 -16.53 3.75
C ASP A 226 2.39 -17.83 2.98
N ILE A 227 3.42 -18.56 2.61
CA ILE A 227 3.35 -19.74 1.77
C ILE A 227 3.55 -21.02 2.59
N HIS A 228 2.68 -22.01 2.32
CA HIS A 228 2.74 -23.36 2.88
C HIS A 228 4.03 -24.11 2.54
N GLN A 229 4.57 -24.75 3.59
CA GLN A 229 5.77 -25.60 3.61
C GLN A 229 5.86 -26.66 2.52
N SER A 230 6.94 -26.67 1.85
CA SER A 230 7.67 -27.82 1.29
C SER A 230 9.11 -27.46 0.88
N VAL A 231 10.03 -28.37 0.73
CA VAL A 231 11.50 -28.47 0.83
C VAL A 231 12.29 -28.27 -0.48
N GLY A 232 13.39 -27.46 -0.62
CA GLY A 232 14.31 -27.40 -1.74
C GLY A 232 15.31 -26.24 -1.86
N THR A 233 16.30 -26.17 -2.75
CA THR A 233 17.53 -25.34 -2.74
C THR A 233 17.77 -24.55 -4.03
N GLY A 234 18.31 -23.21 -4.00
CA GLY A 234 19.15 -22.58 -4.99
C GLY A 234 18.90 -21.11 -5.34
N VAL A 235 19.94 -20.20 -5.30
CA VAL A 235 19.96 -18.84 -5.87
C VAL A 235 20.30 -18.96 -7.37
N LEU A 236 19.67 -18.16 -8.21
CA LEU A 236 19.65 -18.34 -9.67
C LEU A 236 20.99 -18.09 -10.39
N GLY A 237 22.01 -17.59 -9.73
CA GLY A 237 23.40 -17.61 -10.21
C GLY A 237 23.71 -16.74 -11.44
N GLU A 238 22.84 -15.81 -11.82
CA GLU A 238 23.06 -14.87 -12.90
C GLU A 238 24.17 -13.86 -12.54
N GLN A 239 24.97 -13.46 -13.56
CA GLN A 239 25.99 -12.43 -13.36
C GLN A 239 25.35 -11.05 -13.51
N ARG A 240 25.19 -10.33 -12.42
CA ARG A 240 24.66 -8.97 -12.37
C ARG A 240 25.81 -7.95 -12.29
N LYS A 241 25.64 -6.84 -12.97
CA LYS A 241 26.48 -5.67 -12.76
C LYS A 241 25.88 -4.88 -11.60
N ILE A 242 26.72 -4.55 -10.62
CA ILE A 242 26.32 -3.76 -9.45
C ILE A 242 27.29 -2.61 -9.23
N HIS A 243 26.79 -1.49 -8.76
CA HIS A 243 27.61 -0.40 -8.27
C HIS A 243 28.01 -0.67 -6.82
N THR A 244 29.28 -0.48 -6.47
CA THR A 244 29.78 -0.71 -5.11
C THR A 244 30.75 0.38 -4.71
N THR A 245 30.76 0.75 -3.45
CA THR A 245 31.77 1.66 -2.91
C THR A 245 33.04 0.91 -2.58
N LYS A 246 34.17 1.43 -3.07
CA LYS A 246 35.51 0.86 -2.85
C LYS A 246 36.27 1.69 -1.82
N SER A 247 36.73 1.07 -0.74
CA SER A 247 37.56 1.67 0.28
C SER A 247 38.91 1.00 0.41
N LYS A 248 39.92 1.76 0.88
CA LYS A 248 41.26 1.22 1.22
C LYS A 248 41.34 1.03 2.73
N GLU A 249 41.74 -0.16 3.14
CA GLU A 249 42.00 -0.45 4.54
C GLU A 249 43.29 0.19 5.04
N ALA A 250 43.35 0.49 6.32
CA ALA A 250 44.50 1.10 6.96
C ALA A 250 45.81 0.29 6.83
N HIS A 251 45.72 -1.02 6.56
CA HIS A 251 46.83 -1.94 6.40
C HIS A 251 47.07 -2.41 4.96
N GLY A 252 46.49 -1.72 3.96
CA GLY A 252 46.77 -1.94 2.55
C GLY A 252 45.84 -2.92 1.81
N GLY A 253 44.78 -3.38 2.44
CA GLY A 253 43.69 -4.13 1.80
C GLY A 253 42.74 -3.20 1.00
N THR A 254 41.87 -3.80 0.21
CA THR A 254 40.78 -3.12 -0.46
C THR A 254 39.49 -3.83 -0.09
N THR A 255 38.50 -3.08 0.36
CA THR A 255 37.16 -3.57 0.65
C THR A 255 36.17 -2.92 -0.31
N PHE A 256 35.22 -3.70 -0.80
CA PHE A 256 34.08 -3.28 -1.59
C PHE A 256 32.82 -3.47 -0.73
N SER A 257 31.92 -2.49 -0.71
CA SER A 257 30.67 -2.55 0.02
C SER A 257 29.50 -2.44 -0.93
N LEU A 258 28.38 -3.11 -0.62
CA LEU A 258 27.09 -2.94 -1.30
C LEU A 258 26.48 -1.60 -0.89
N SER A 259 27.09 -0.55 -1.41
CA SER A 259 26.73 0.85 -1.20
C SER A 259 26.92 1.57 -2.53
N ASP A 260 25.83 2.08 -3.08
CA ASP A 260 25.81 2.83 -4.32
C ASP A 260 25.33 4.27 -4.07
N GLU A 261 26.17 5.24 -4.34
CA GLU A 261 25.92 6.68 -4.26
C GLU A 261 26.08 7.33 -5.64
N SER A 262 25.97 6.55 -6.73
CA SER A 262 26.23 7.03 -8.10
C SER A 262 25.05 7.82 -8.71
N HIS A 263 23.86 7.66 -8.19
CA HIS A 263 22.65 8.28 -8.72
C HIS A 263 22.46 9.72 -8.19
N GLU A 264 22.44 10.70 -9.11
CA GLU A 264 22.28 12.11 -8.73
C GLU A 264 20.92 12.36 -8.06
N GLY A 265 20.94 12.95 -6.88
CA GLY A 265 19.73 13.28 -6.12
C GLY A 265 19.19 12.14 -5.23
N LEU A 266 19.77 10.94 -5.28
CA LEU A 266 19.49 9.84 -4.37
C LEU A 266 20.51 9.83 -3.23
N GLU A 267 20.05 9.65 -1.98
CA GLU A 267 20.96 9.50 -0.82
C GLU A 267 21.83 8.23 -0.89
N GLY A 268 21.43 7.25 -1.68
CA GLY A 268 22.15 6.02 -1.99
C GLY A 268 21.32 4.76 -1.89
N ILE A 269 21.88 3.64 -2.39
CA ILE A 269 21.33 2.28 -2.29
C ILE A 269 22.29 1.46 -1.40
N TYR A 270 21.75 0.88 -0.33
CA TYR A 270 22.55 0.19 0.68
C TYR A 270 21.96 -1.19 0.99
N THR A 271 22.84 -2.21 1.03
CA THR A 271 22.43 -3.56 1.37
C THR A 271 23.21 -4.08 2.58
N PHE A 272 22.45 -4.49 3.59
CA PHE A 272 22.94 -4.92 4.90
C PHE A 272 22.72 -6.42 5.10
N ASP A 273 23.59 -7.03 5.89
CA ASP A 273 23.35 -8.36 6.46
C ASP A 273 22.54 -8.23 7.75
N ALA A 274 21.37 -8.87 7.81
CA ALA A 274 20.51 -8.83 8.99
C ALA A 274 21.07 -9.60 10.20
N ASN A 275 22.08 -10.46 10.00
CA ASN A 275 22.71 -11.22 11.08
C ASN A 275 23.60 -10.35 11.98
N ASP A 276 24.27 -9.36 11.41
CA ASP A 276 25.19 -8.48 12.15
C ASP A 276 24.80 -6.99 12.08
N GLY A 277 23.90 -6.63 11.16
CA GLY A 277 23.44 -5.26 10.95
C GLY A 277 24.43 -4.36 10.21
N GLU A 278 25.45 -4.93 9.58
CA GLU A 278 26.48 -4.18 8.87
C GLU A 278 26.24 -4.22 7.35
N ILE A 279 26.74 -3.20 6.63
CA ILE A 279 26.74 -3.21 5.16
C ILE A 279 27.55 -4.41 4.66
N MET A 280 27.00 -5.17 3.74
CA MET A 280 27.68 -6.33 3.17
C MET A 280 28.94 -5.90 2.44
N THR A 281 30.05 -6.57 2.72
CA THR A 281 31.35 -6.24 2.18
C THR A 281 32.05 -7.45 1.57
N ASN A 282 32.98 -7.17 0.63
CA ASN A 282 33.87 -8.18 0.04
C ASN A 282 35.28 -7.60 -0.22
N HIS A 283 36.30 -8.42 -0.11
CA HIS A 283 37.70 -8.02 -0.41
C HIS A 283 38.02 -8.06 -1.91
N SER A 284 37.07 -8.38 -2.76
CA SER A 284 37.21 -8.45 -4.22
C SER A 284 36.06 -7.71 -4.89
N ALA A 285 36.28 -7.10 -6.03
CA ALA A 285 35.21 -6.60 -6.91
C ALA A 285 34.35 -7.71 -7.54
N SER A 286 34.70 -8.96 -7.30
CA SER A 286 33.99 -10.15 -7.81
C SER A 286 33.25 -10.87 -6.67
N TRP A 287 31.98 -10.66 -6.55
CA TRP A 287 31.08 -11.18 -5.53
C TRP A 287 30.54 -12.57 -5.94
N LYS A 288 31.30 -13.63 -5.59
CA LYS A 288 31.05 -15.00 -6.08
C LYS A 288 30.74 -16.02 -4.98
N GLU A 289 30.94 -15.65 -3.73
CA GLU A 289 30.67 -16.54 -2.61
C GLU A 289 29.16 -16.70 -2.44
N GLU A 290 28.69 -17.93 -2.24
CA GLU A 290 27.27 -18.26 -2.15
C GLU A 290 26.53 -17.40 -1.12
N TYR A 291 27.17 -17.14 0.03
CA TYR A 291 26.62 -16.26 1.06
C TYR A 291 26.34 -14.82 0.58
N LEU A 292 27.06 -14.34 -0.41
CA LEU A 292 26.91 -12.97 -0.91
C LEU A 292 25.81 -12.82 -1.98
N HIS A 293 25.31 -13.93 -2.51
CA HIS A 293 24.38 -13.90 -3.65
C HIS A 293 23.08 -13.15 -3.33
N ALA A 294 22.51 -13.38 -2.15
CA ALA A 294 21.29 -12.68 -1.73
C ALA A 294 21.50 -11.16 -1.64
N GLY A 295 22.67 -10.73 -1.13
CA GLY A 295 23.02 -9.31 -1.07
C GLY A 295 23.21 -8.68 -2.44
N VAL A 296 23.87 -9.40 -3.35
CA VAL A 296 24.04 -8.95 -4.74
C VAL A 296 22.70 -8.76 -5.43
N ASP A 297 21.78 -9.72 -5.28
CA ASP A 297 20.45 -9.62 -5.87
C ASP A 297 19.64 -8.48 -5.27
N ALA A 298 19.61 -8.34 -3.94
CA ALA A 298 18.91 -7.24 -3.29
C ALA A 298 19.43 -5.86 -3.74
N HIS A 299 20.75 -5.74 -3.88
CA HIS A 299 21.39 -4.49 -4.29
C HIS A 299 21.08 -4.16 -5.76
N TYR A 300 21.24 -5.14 -6.65
CA TYR A 300 20.94 -5.01 -8.07
C TYR A 300 19.46 -4.69 -8.30
N ASN A 301 18.57 -5.46 -7.70
CA ASN A 301 17.12 -5.28 -7.88
C ASN A 301 16.65 -3.93 -7.32
N SER A 302 17.23 -3.45 -6.21
CA SER A 302 16.96 -2.10 -5.70
C SER A 302 17.32 -1.00 -6.70
N GLU A 303 18.45 -1.16 -7.41
CA GLU A 303 18.86 -0.24 -8.48
C GLU A 303 17.88 -0.30 -9.66
N GLN A 304 17.51 -1.50 -10.13
CA GLN A 304 16.57 -1.66 -11.26
C GLN A 304 15.20 -1.06 -10.95
N VAL A 305 14.69 -1.25 -9.74
CA VAL A 305 13.40 -0.68 -9.33
C VAL A 305 13.49 0.85 -9.22
N PHE A 306 14.61 1.37 -8.67
CA PHE A 306 14.83 2.82 -8.65
C PHE A 306 14.85 3.40 -10.07
N GLU A 307 15.63 2.78 -10.99
CA GLU A 307 15.72 3.21 -12.38
C GLU A 307 14.36 3.20 -13.07
N TYR A 308 13.54 2.16 -12.86
CA TYR A 308 12.19 2.10 -13.42
C TYR A 308 11.33 3.29 -12.96
N PHE A 309 11.23 3.55 -11.67
CA PHE A 309 10.42 4.66 -11.17
C PHE A 309 10.98 6.03 -11.58
N HIS A 310 12.29 6.15 -11.67
CA HIS A 310 12.96 7.36 -12.11
C HIS A 310 12.73 7.62 -13.61
N ASP A 311 12.98 6.63 -14.46
CA ASP A 311 12.98 6.82 -15.92
C ASP A 311 11.56 6.83 -16.51
N GLU A 312 10.66 5.99 -15.99
CA GLU A 312 9.29 5.89 -16.49
C GLU A 312 8.35 6.91 -15.86
N HIS A 313 8.63 7.38 -14.63
CA HIS A 313 7.71 8.21 -13.87
C HIS A 313 8.30 9.52 -13.33
N ASP A 314 9.56 9.83 -13.66
CA ASP A 314 10.29 11.02 -13.15
C ASP A 314 10.25 11.10 -11.62
N ARG A 315 10.28 9.91 -10.95
CA ARG A 315 10.19 9.80 -9.51
C ARG A 315 11.57 9.62 -8.87
N ASN A 316 11.94 10.51 -7.97
CA ASN A 316 13.20 10.43 -7.25
C ASN A 316 13.07 9.62 -5.95
N SER A 317 13.31 8.30 -6.04
CA SER A 317 13.21 7.35 -4.92
C SER A 317 11.78 7.13 -4.39
N LEU A 318 11.64 6.41 -3.27
CA LEU A 318 10.35 5.98 -2.73
C LEU A 318 9.50 7.14 -2.21
N ASP A 319 10.14 8.22 -1.76
CA ASP A 319 9.47 9.41 -1.22
C ASP A 319 9.39 10.59 -2.22
N ASP A 320 9.87 10.38 -3.47
CA ASP A 320 9.98 11.43 -4.49
C ASP A 320 10.87 12.62 -4.05
N ASN A 321 11.81 12.36 -3.14
CA ASN A 321 12.72 13.37 -2.59
C ASN A 321 14.14 12.83 -2.36
N GLY A 322 14.45 11.64 -2.91
CA GLY A 322 15.79 11.07 -2.91
C GLY A 322 16.19 10.32 -1.63
N MET A 323 15.24 9.82 -0.84
CA MET A 323 15.56 9.02 0.35
C MET A 323 16.42 7.81 -0.02
N ALA A 324 17.31 7.41 0.90
CA ALA A 324 18.11 6.19 0.74
C ALA A 324 17.23 4.95 0.56
N ILE A 325 17.62 4.07 -0.35
CA ILE A 325 17.01 2.75 -0.56
C ILE A 325 17.84 1.73 0.23
N ILE A 326 17.23 1.11 1.22
CA ILE A 326 17.90 0.22 2.16
C ILE A 326 17.28 -1.16 2.09
N SER A 327 18.12 -2.20 1.97
CA SER A 327 17.73 -3.61 1.97
C SER A 327 18.51 -4.38 3.04
N TYR A 328 17.82 -5.26 3.74
CA TYR A 328 18.41 -6.25 4.63
C TYR A 328 18.18 -7.65 4.05
N VAL A 329 19.24 -8.45 3.93
CA VAL A 329 19.17 -9.86 3.51
C VAL A 329 19.55 -10.77 4.67
N HIS A 330 19.38 -12.08 4.50
CA HIS A 330 19.66 -13.10 5.53
C HIS A 330 18.81 -12.93 6.79
N TYR A 331 17.56 -12.45 6.63
CA TYR A 331 16.68 -12.24 7.76
C TYR A 331 16.02 -13.53 8.23
N GLY A 332 16.23 -13.86 9.51
CA GLY A 332 15.63 -15.02 10.16
C GLY A 332 16.25 -16.35 9.74
N ASP A 333 15.74 -17.46 10.32
CA ASP A 333 16.17 -18.81 10.00
C ASP A 333 15.09 -19.51 9.17
N SER A 334 15.42 -19.90 7.93
CA SER A 334 14.45 -20.50 6.99
C SER A 334 13.18 -19.65 6.81
N TYR A 335 13.36 -18.33 6.71
CA TYR A 335 12.26 -17.38 6.66
C TYR A 335 11.76 -17.21 5.22
N ASN A 336 10.58 -17.79 4.94
CA ASN A 336 9.92 -17.77 3.63
C ASN A 336 9.08 -16.50 3.45
N ASN A 337 9.68 -15.32 3.64
CA ASN A 337 8.96 -14.06 3.43
C ASN A 337 9.91 -12.89 3.19
N ALA A 338 9.41 -11.83 2.53
CA ALA A 338 10.01 -10.51 2.48
C ALA A 338 9.00 -9.48 2.99
N PHE A 339 9.44 -8.28 3.32
CA PHE A 339 8.54 -7.21 3.74
C PHE A 339 9.18 -5.83 3.71
N TRP A 340 8.35 -4.84 3.42
CA TRP A 340 8.62 -3.43 3.70
C TRP A 340 8.16 -3.09 5.11
N ASN A 341 9.02 -2.52 5.94
CA ASN A 341 8.67 -2.18 7.34
C ASN A 341 8.36 -0.69 7.57
N GLY A 342 8.21 0.08 6.50
CA GLY A 342 8.02 1.53 6.55
C GLY A 342 9.33 2.33 6.42
N ARG A 343 10.50 1.67 6.36
CA ARG A 343 11.83 2.29 6.28
C ARG A 343 12.79 1.58 5.34
N HIS A 344 12.73 0.27 5.28
CA HIS A 344 13.61 -0.56 4.46
C HIS A 344 12.94 -1.88 4.06
N MET A 345 13.43 -2.50 3.00
CA MET A 345 13.10 -3.86 2.61
C MET A 345 13.86 -4.86 3.47
N THR A 346 13.24 -6.00 3.73
CA THR A 346 13.85 -7.10 4.48
C THR A 346 13.52 -8.42 3.81
N TYR A 347 14.52 -9.21 3.47
CA TYR A 347 14.40 -10.45 2.72
C TYR A 347 14.89 -11.64 3.55
N GLY A 348 14.07 -12.68 3.66
CA GLY A 348 14.48 -13.99 4.17
C GLY A 348 15.23 -14.80 3.11
N ASP A 349 16.01 -15.78 3.57
CA ASP A 349 16.72 -16.72 2.69
C ASP A 349 15.84 -17.86 2.17
N GLY A 350 14.58 -17.89 2.60
CA GLY A 350 13.74 -19.05 2.34
C GLY A 350 14.15 -20.26 3.17
N ASP A 351 13.40 -21.35 3.08
CA ASP A 351 13.76 -22.64 3.68
C ASP A 351 14.63 -23.51 2.74
N GLY A 352 14.95 -22.94 1.60
CA GLY A 352 15.67 -23.61 0.54
C GLY A 352 14.82 -24.66 -0.19
N SER A 353 13.54 -24.71 0.05
CA SER A 353 12.65 -25.79 -0.36
C SER A 353 11.43 -25.30 -1.06
N PHE A 354 10.61 -24.61 -0.32
CA PHE A 354 9.44 -23.95 -0.83
C PHE A 354 9.83 -22.64 -1.48
N MET A 355 10.76 -21.90 -0.84
CA MET A 355 11.36 -20.67 -1.35
C MET A 355 12.88 -20.70 -1.31
N VAL A 356 13.48 -20.03 -2.26
CA VAL A 356 14.89 -19.63 -2.29
C VAL A 356 15.01 -18.23 -1.67
N PRO A 357 16.22 -17.62 -1.52
CA PRO A 357 16.35 -16.25 -1.03
C PRO A 357 15.46 -15.28 -1.81
N LEU A 358 14.59 -14.57 -1.09
CA LEU A 358 13.53 -13.77 -1.70
C LEU A 358 14.03 -12.52 -2.43
N SER A 359 15.25 -12.10 -2.14
CA SER A 359 15.94 -11.04 -2.89
C SER A 359 16.27 -11.43 -4.34
N ALA A 360 16.13 -12.70 -4.74
CA ALA A 360 16.37 -13.16 -6.11
C ALA A 360 15.31 -12.63 -7.09
N GLY A 361 14.05 -12.45 -6.66
CA GLY A 361 12.95 -11.96 -7.50
C GLY A 361 13.02 -10.44 -7.70
N LEU A 362 13.10 -10.00 -8.95
CA LEU A 362 13.03 -8.58 -9.29
C LEU A 362 11.64 -8.01 -8.97
N ASP A 363 10.62 -8.74 -9.33
CA ASP A 363 9.21 -8.46 -9.06
C ASP A 363 8.92 -8.37 -7.54
N VAL A 364 9.55 -9.24 -6.74
CA VAL A 364 9.44 -9.20 -5.26
C VAL A 364 10.09 -7.93 -4.71
N ALA A 365 11.27 -7.57 -5.20
CA ALA A 365 11.92 -6.31 -4.81
C ALA A 365 11.08 -5.09 -5.22
N ALA A 366 10.50 -5.11 -6.41
CA ALA A 366 9.63 -4.06 -6.92
C ALA A 366 8.32 -3.97 -6.13
N HIS A 367 7.73 -5.12 -5.74
CA HIS A 367 6.55 -5.17 -4.87
C HIS A 367 6.83 -4.47 -3.52
N GLU A 368 7.91 -4.85 -2.83
CA GLU A 368 8.25 -4.27 -1.53
C GLU A 368 8.59 -2.77 -1.62
N MET A 369 9.32 -2.36 -2.65
CA MET A 369 9.64 -0.95 -2.87
C MET A 369 8.40 -0.13 -3.24
N THR A 370 7.45 -0.72 -3.96
CA THR A 370 6.19 -0.07 -4.30
C THR A 370 5.34 0.22 -3.05
N HIS A 371 5.38 -0.61 -2.01
CA HIS A 371 4.79 -0.25 -0.72
C HIS A 371 5.40 1.04 -0.14
N GLY A 372 6.70 1.25 -0.36
CA GLY A 372 7.36 2.51 -0.03
C GLY A 372 6.80 3.69 -0.84
N VAL A 373 6.62 3.52 -2.15
CA VAL A 373 5.98 4.52 -3.02
C VAL A 373 4.55 4.81 -2.57
N ILE A 374 3.74 3.78 -2.29
CA ILE A 374 2.36 3.91 -1.80
C ILE A 374 2.31 4.69 -0.49
N SER A 375 3.20 4.37 0.45
CA SER A 375 3.25 5.02 1.77
C SER A 375 3.58 6.51 1.68
N ASN A 376 4.33 6.90 0.66
CA ASN A 376 4.74 8.28 0.38
C ASN A 376 3.87 8.98 -0.69
N SER A 377 2.75 8.37 -1.10
CA SER A 377 1.80 8.97 -2.05
C SER A 377 0.36 8.85 -1.56
N ALA A 378 -0.42 7.90 -2.04
CA ALA A 378 -1.81 7.67 -1.61
C ALA A 378 -1.92 7.28 -0.13
N ASN A 379 -0.90 6.63 0.40
CA ASN A 379 -0.84 6.12 1.79
C ASN A 379 -2.05 5.24 2.13
N LEU A 380 -2.39 4.30 1.23
CA LEU A 380 -3.52 3.37 1.38
C LEU A 380 -3.42 2.60 2.69
N GLN A 381 -4.46 2.65 3.52
CA GLN A 381 -4.50 1.94 4.80
C GLN A 381 -4.47 0.44 4.58
N TYR A 382 -3.55 -0.27 5.26
CA TYR A 382 -3.28 -1.69 5.05
C TYR A 382 -4.33 -2.60 5.70
N ARG A 383 -5.59 -2.49 5.25
CA ARG A 383 -6.74 -3.28 5.70
C ARG A 383 -7.89 -3.23 4.70
N PHE A 384 -8.68 -4.32 4.60
CA PHE A 384 -9.85 -4.44 3.72
C PHE A 384 -9.52 -4.03 2.27
N GLU A 385 -10.45 -3.40 1.55
CA GLU A 385 -10.24 -3.03 0.15
C GLU A 385 -9.10 -2.03 -0.06
N SER A 386 -8.91 -1.06 0.84
CA SER A 386 -7.76 -0.14 0.73
C SER A 386 -6.42 -0.87 0.89
N GLY A 387 -6.37 -1.89 1.75
CA GLY A 387 -5.20 -2.76 1.88
C GLY A 387 -5.04 -3.70 0.69
N ALA A 388 -6.14 -4.21 0.14
CA ALA A 388 -6.11 -5.00 -1.08
C ALA A 388 -5.64 -4.18 -2.30
N LEU A 389 -6.01 -2.89 -2.38
CA LEU A 389 -5.45 -1.97 -3.36
C LEU A 389 -3.95 -1.74 -3.14
N ASN A 390 -3.51 -1.61 -1.89
CA ASN A 390 -2.09 -1.46 -1.55
C ASN A 390 -1.29 -2.66 -2.07
N GLU A 391 -1.75 -3.89 -1.81
CA GLU A 391 -1.15 -5.13 -2.34
C GLU A 391 -1.21 -5.20 -3.87
N SER A 392 -2.37 -4.85 -4.45
CA SER A 392 -2.55 -4.88 -5.89
C SER A 392 -1.61 -3.92 -6.62
N PHE A 393 -1.46 -2.69 -6.14
CA PHE A 393 -0.50 -1.76 -6.73
C PHE A 393 0.94 -2.27 -6.61
N ALA A 394 1.29 -2.91 -5.49
CA ALA A 394 2.59 -3.54 -5.30
C ALA A 394 2.82 -4.67 -6.30
N ASP A 395 1.87 -5.57 -6.49
CA ASP A 395 1.94 -6.65 -7.48
C ASP A 395 1.98 -6.14 -8.93
N ILE A 396 1.15 -5.15 -9.25
CA ILE A 396 1.10 -4.57 -10.59
C ILE A 396 2.45 -3.95 -10.96
N PHE A 397 3.03 -3.13 -10.06
CA PHE A 397 4.36 -2.57 -10.32
C PHE A 397 5.47 -3.61 -10.24
N GLY A 398 5.31 -4.69 -9.46
CA GLY A 398 6.15 -5.88 -9.54
C GLY A 398 6.22 -6.42 -10.96
N ALA A 399 5.06 -6.75 -11.54
CA ALA A 399 4.95 -7.26 -12.90
C ALA A 399 5.26 -6.22 -14.01
N LEU A 400 5.30 -4.93 -13.70
CA LEU A 400 5.69 -3.89 -14.65
C LEU A 400 7.20 -3.66 -14.67
N VAL A 401 7.88 -3.84 -13.54
CA VAL A 401 9.34 -3.76 -13.43
C VAL A 401 9.98 -5.01 -13.97
N ASP A 402 9.41 -6.18 -13.63
CA ASP A 402 9.75 -7.45 -14.24
C ASP A 402 8.83 -7.69 -15.45
N GLU A 403 9.32 -7.31 -16.63
CA GLU A 403 8.47 -7.26 -17.83
C GLU A 403 8.16 -8.63 -18.44
N ASP A 404 8.81 -9.72 -17.98
CA ASP A 404 8.83 -11.02 -18.67
C ASP A 404 7.44 -11.68 -18.73
N ASP A 405 6.62 -11.54 -17.69
CA ASP A 405 5.27 -12.11 -17.68
C ASP A 405 4.26 -11.34 -16.78
N TRP A 406 3.22 -12.02 -16.25
CA TRP A 406 2.21 -11.49 -15.33
C TRP A 406 2.11 -12.36 -14.06
N GLU A 407 3.19 -13.02 -13.71
CA GLU A 407 3.32 -13.75 -12.45
C GLU A 407 3.99 -12.82 -11.39
N VAL A 408 3.96 -13.22 -10.13
CA VAL A 408 4.68 -12.60 -9.04
C VAL A 408 5.35 -13.69 -8.22
N GLY A 409 6.67 -13.60 -8.04
CA GLY A 409 7.47 -14.48 -7.22
C GLY A 409 7.82 -15.82 -7.86
N GLU A 410 7.85 -15.96 -9.19
CA GLU A 410 8.22 -17.18 -9.88
C GLU A 410 9.71 -17.52 -9.69
N ASP A 411 10.57 -16.50 -9.61
CA ASP A 411 12.01 -16.64 -9.41
C ASP A 411 12.38 -17.11 -8.01
N ILE A 412 11.53 -16.87 -7.04
CA ILE A 412 11.78 -17.27 -5.65
C ILE A 412 11.16 -18.62 -5.27
N MET A 413 10.39 -19.24 -6.18
CA MET A 413 9.80 -20.55 -5.90
C MET A 413 10.84 -21.66 -5.90
N GLY A 414 10.88 -22.39 -4.79
CA GLY A 414 11.78 -23.52 -4.62
C GLY A 414 11.36 -24.77 -5.41
N PRO A 415 12.29 -25.74 -5.55
CA PRO A 415 12.03 -26.92 -6.39
C PRO A 415 10.87 -27.78 -5.91
N ASP A 416 10.58 -27.85 -4.63
CA ASP A 416 9.44 -28.64 -4.14
C ASP A 416 8.12 -27.93 -4.41
N ALA A 417 8.07 -26.60 -4.28
CA ALA A 417 6.91 -25.82 -4.68
C ALA A 417 6.61 -26.00 -6.17
N LYS A 418 7.64 -25.89 -7.02
CA LYS A 418 7.53 -26.10 -8.47
C LYS A 418 7.13 -27.56 -8.80
N ALA A 419 7.62 -28.53 -8.05
CA ALA A 419 7.24 -29.95 -8.21
C ALA A 419 5.77 -30.22 -7.83
N ASP A 420 5.24 -29.46 -6.88
CA ASP A 420 3.83 -29.48 -6.46
C ASP A 420 2.92 -28.63 -7.37
N GLY A 421 3.46 -28.02 -8.41
CA GLY A 421 2.73 -27.24 -9.41
C GLY A 421 2.55 -25.77 -9.02
N ARG A 422 3.25 -25.29 -7.99
CA ARG A 422 3.26 -23.88 -7.62
C ARG A 422 4.49 -23.21 -8.24
N GLU A 423 4.28 -22.54 -9.34
CA GLU A 423 5.33 -21.92 -10.15
C GLU A 423 5.59 -20.46 -9.76
N SER A 424 4.62 -19.79 -9.10
CA SER A 424 4.69 -18.40 -8.64
C SER A 424 3.90 -18.23 -7.34
N LEU A 425 4.03 -17.09 -6.71
CA LEU A 425 3.21 -16.71 -5.57
C LEU A 425 1.78 -16.40 -5.98
N ARG A 426 1.63 -15.55 -6.98
CA ARG A 426 0.37 -15.09 -7.56
C ARG A 426 0.48 -14.99 -9.07
N SER A 427 -0.67 -15.09 -9.74
CA SER A 427 -0.79 -14.83 -11.16
C SER A 427 -1.81 -13.72 -11.39
N LEU A 428 -1.41 -12.64 -12.06
CA LEU A 428 -2.32 -11.58 -12.46
C LEU A 428 -3.18 -12.01 -13.64
N SER A 429 -2.62 -12.87 -14.50
CA SER A 429 -3.31 -13.38 -15.70
C SER A 429 -4.37 -14.43 -15.37
N ASP A 430 -4.14 -15.26 -14.37
CA ASP A 430 -5.06 -16.31 -13.89
C ASP A 430 -4.98 -16.44 -12.36
N PRO A 431 -5.64 -15.56 -11.60
CA PRO A 431 -5.63 -15.62 -10.13
C PRO A 431 -6.08 -16.99 -9.60
N SER A 432 -7.01 -17.64 -10.27
CA SER A 432 -7.54 -18.94 -9.88
C SER A 432 -6.57 -20.12 -10.07
N LYS A 433 -5.38 -19.86 -10.61
CA LYS A 433 -4.30 -20.86 -10.77
C LYS A 433 -3.88 -21.50 -9.44
N TYR A 434 -3.96 -20.74 -8.33
CA TYR A 434 -3.52 -21.22 -7.02
C TYR A 434 -4.63 -21.21 -5.96
N PRO A 435 -4.59 -22.15 -5.00
CA PRO A 435 -5.53 -22.17 -3.89
C PRO A 435 -5.14 -21.15 -2.81
N VAL A 436 -6.15 -20.59 -2.14
CA VAL A 436 -5.96 -19.82 -0.92
C VAL A 436 -5.74 -20.72 0.30
N ASN A 437 -5.36 -20.13 1.44
CA ASN A 437 -5.33 -20.88 2.68
C ASN A 437 -6.72 -21.47 2.99
N LYS A 438 -6.75 -22.75 3.37
CA LYS A 438 -7.99 -23.48 3.71
C LYS A 438 -8.85 -22.78 4.78
N ASP A 439 -8.22 -22.00 5.67
CA ASP A 439 -8.91 -21.28 6.74
C ASP A 439 -9.71 -20.08 6.18
N TYR A 440 -9.43 -19.65 4.95
CA TYR A 440 -10.13 -18.56 4.26
C TYR A 440 -11.35 -19.04 3.46
N VAL A 441 -11.36 -20.30 3.03
CA VAL A 441 -12.43 -20.88 2.19
C VAL A 441 -13.86 -20.61 2.71
N PRO A 442 -14.14 -20.62 4.04
CA PRO A 442 -15.49 -20.34 4.54
C PRO A 442 -15.99 -18.89 4.32
N TYR A 443 -15.10 -17.98 3.94
CA TYR A 443 -15.40 -16.55 3.78
C TYR A 443 -15.55 -16.13 2.31
N GLY A 444 -15.30 -17.02 1.34
CA GLY A 444 -15.46 -16.79 -0.08
C GLY A 444 -16.59 -17.61 -0.68
N ASN A 445 -16.53 -17.85 -2.00
CA ASN A 445 -17.50 -18.65 -2.76
C ASN A 445 -17.47 -20.16 -2.44
N GLY A 446 -16.50 -20.63 -1.67
CA GLY A 446 -16.31 -22.02 -1.27
C GLY A 446 -15.41 -22.83 -2.20
N GLU A 447 -14.91 -22.28 -3.29
CA GLU A 447 -14.00 -22.96 -4.24
C GLU A 447 -12.57 -23.01 -3.70
N GLY A 448 -12.18 -22.05 -2.87
CA GLY A 448 -10.88 -22.02 -2.21
C GLY A 448 -9.73 -21.60 -3.12
N MET A 449 -10.02 -20.83 -4.16
CA MET A 449 -9.05 -20.27 -5.10
C MET A 449 -8.94 -18.76 -4.90
N TYR A 450 -7.84 -18.14 -5.36
CA TYR A 450 -7.74 -16.69 -5.41
C TYR A 450 -8.84 -16.11 -6.32
N PRO A 451 -9.52 -15.04 -5.91
CA PRO A 451 -10.62 -14.47 -6.69
C PRO A 451 -10.11 -13.71 -7.92
N SER A 452 -10.78 -13.94 -9.05
CA SER A 452 -10.57 -13.19 -10.30
C SER A 452 -11.69 -12.18 -10.58
N HIS A 453 -12.77 -12.21 -9.79
CA HIS A 453 -13.98 -11.42 -9.98
C HIS A 453 -14.64 -11.07 -8.64
N MET A 454 -15.36 -9.95 -8.58
CA MET A 454 -16.04 -9.50 -7.35
C MET A 454 -17.07 -10.50 -6.79
N ASP A 455 -17.67 -11.34 -7.63
CA ASP A 455 -18.57 -12.41 -7.17
C ASP A 455 -17.84 -13.49 -6.33
N GLU A 456 -16.52 -13.50 -6.37
CA GLU A 456 -15.64 -14.42 -5.65
C GLU A 456 -14.98 -13.78 -4.43
N PHE A 457 -15.31 -12.52 -4.14
CA PHE A 457 -14.72 -11.73 -3.06
C PHE A 457 -14.77 -12.46 -1.71
N TYR A 458 -13.69 -12.39 -0.95
CA TYR A 458 -13.57 -13.01 0.37
C TYR A 458 -13.90 -11.99 1.48
N GLU A 459 -15.01 -12.22 2.19
CA GLU A 459 -15.45 -11.42 3.35
C GLU A 459 -14.66 -11.80 4.62
N LEU A 460 -13.34 -11.66 4.57
CA LEU A 460 -12.48 -12.03 5.68
C LEU A 460 -12.63 -11.05 6.86
N PRO A 461 -12.73 -11.57 8.10
CA PRO A 461 -12.66 -10.72 9.27
C PRO A 461 -11.26 -10.13 9.42
N ARG A 462 -11.14 -8.94 10.00
CA ARG A 462 -9.91 -8.18 10.10
C ARG A 462 -8.70 -8.94 10.69
N HIS A 463 -8.93 -9.88 11.62
CA HIS A 463 -7.85 -10.68 12.22
C HIS A 463 -7.29 -11.78 11.31
N LEU A 464 -7.92 -12.00 10.16
CA LEU A 464 -7.43 -12.87 9.10
C LEU A 464 -7.03 -12.00 7.92
N ASP A 465 -5.73 -11.95 7.63
CA ASP A 465 -5.17 -11.23 6.50
C ASP A 465 -5.64 -9.75 6.42
N ASN A 466 -5.68 -9.05 7.55
CA ASN A 466 -6.18 -7.67 7.68
C ASN A 466 -7.53 -7.40 6.96
N GLY A 467 -8.37 -8.44 6.78
CA GLY A 467 -9.63 -8.37 6.05
C GLY A 467 -9.50 -8.81 4.58
N GLY A 468 -8.48 -9.62 4.25
CA GLY A 468 -8.28 -10.21 2.92
C GLY A 468 -7.43 -9.38 1.98
N VAL A 469 -6.43 -8.67 2.50
CA VAL A 469 -5.62 -7.75 1.67
C VAL A 469 -4.85 -8.48 0.58
N HIS A 470 -4.18 -9.62 0.89
CA HIS A 470 -3.45 -10.41 -0.10
C HIS A 470 -4.35 -11.27 -0.99
N ILE A 471 -5.58 -11.54 -0.55
CA ILE A 471 -6.49 -12.40 -1.31
C ILE A 471 -7.29 -11.56 -2.32
N ASN A 472 -7.94 -10.50 -1.85
CA ASN A 472 -8.82 -9.70 -2.69
C ASN A 472 -8.05 -8.75 -3.64
N SER A 473 -6.75 -8.51 -3.41
CA SER A 473 -5.87 -7.81 -4.35
C SER A 473 -5.86 -8.45 -5.74
N SER A 474 -6.04 -9.77 -5.81
CA SER A 474 -6.03 -10.50 -7.07
C SER A 474 -7.17 -10.10 -8.03
N ILE A 475 -8.26 -9.54 -7.53
CA ILE A 475 -9.36 -9.04 -8.39
C ILE A 475 -8.87 -7.80 -9.18
N THR A 476 -8.26 -6.84 -8.52
CA THR A 476 -7.71 -5.64 -9.15
C THR A 476 -6.42 -5.93 -9.93
N ASN A 477 -5.64 -6.92 -9.52
CA ASN A 477 -4.53 -7.47 -10.31
C ASN A 477 -5.02 -7.98 -11.66
N HIS A 478 -6.10 -8.76 -11.66
CA HIS A 478 -6.66 -9.30 -12.90
C HIS A 478 -7.21 -8.20 -13.81
N ALA A 479 -7.84 -7.17 -13.25
CA ALA A 479 -8.25 -5.99 -14.01
C ALA A 479 -7.05 -5.32 -14.70
N ALA A 480 -5.93 -5.15 -13.97
CA ALA A 480 -4.71 -4.55 -14.52
C ALA A 480 -4.10 -5.40 -15.65
N TYR A 481 -4.08 -6.73 -15.49
CA TYR A 481 -3.69 -7.65 -16.56
C TYR A 481 -4.54 -7.44 -17.83
N LEU A 482 -5.87 -7.46 -17.70
CA LEU A 482 -6.78 -7.29 -18.84
C LEU A 482 -6.58 -5.93 -19.53
N ILE A 483 -6.34 -4.88 -18.78
CA ILE A 483 -6.04 -3.54 -19.30
C ILE A 483 -4.67 -3.56 -20.02
N GLY A 484 -3.64 -4.10 -19.36
CA GLY A 484 -2.28 -4.15 -19.89
C GLY A 484 -2.17 -4.94 -21.20
N GLU A 485 -2.90 -6.05 -21.33
CA GLU A 485 -2.99 -6.81 -22.58
C GLU A 485 -3.63 -6.01 -23.73
N GLU A 486 -4.56 -5.10 -23.42
CA GLU A 486 -5.24 -4.30 -24.43
C GLU A 486 -4.45 -3.05 -24.84
N ILE A 487 -3.77 -2.38 -23.89
CA ILE A 487 -3.09 -1.08 -24.16
C ILE A 487 -1.57 -1.10 -24.03
N GLY A 488 -0.99 -2.19 -23.50
CA GLY A 488 0.44 -2.37 -23.21
C GLY A 488 0.84 -1.97 -21.79
N LYS A 489 1.90 -2.64 -21.25
CA LYS A 489 2.42 -2.46 -19.89
C LYS A 489 2.85 -1.00 -19.62
N GLU A 490 3.55 -0.36 -20.54
CA GLU A 490 3.99 1.05 -20.43
C GLU A 490 2.82 2.00 -20.12
N LYS A 491 1.74 1.93 -20.92
CA LYS A 491 0.57 2.80 -20.73
C LYS A 491 -0.19 2.46 -19.43
N LEU A 492 -0.26 1.18 -19.09
CA LEU A 492 -0.83 0.72 -17.82
C LEU A 492 -0.09 1.37 -16.66
N GLY A 493 1.25 1.30 -16.66
CA GLY A 493 2.11 1.92 -15.65
C GLY A 493 1.85 3.41 -15.49
N GLN A 494 1.78 4.16 -16.58
CA GLN A 494 1.49 5.59 -16.56
C GLN A 494 0.11 5.91 -15.94
N ILE A 495 -0.92 5.12 -16.28
CA ILE A 495 -2.27 5.31 -15.76
C ILE A 495 -2.34 5.01 -14.27
N PHE A 496 -1.80 3.86 -13.84
CA PHE A 496 -1.84 3.42 -12.46
C PHE A 496 -0.96 4.29 -11.56
N TYR A 497 0.24 4.66 -12.01
CA TYR A 497 1.10 5.59 -11.28
C TYR A 497 0.42 6.94 -11.03
N ARG A 498 -0.23 7.50 -12.09
CA ARG A 498 -0.99 8.73 -11.93
C ARG A 498 -2.13 8.58 -10.93
N ALA A 499 -2.89 7.48 -10.99
CA ALA A 499 -3.96 7.23 -10.02
C ALA A 499 -3.42 7.18 -8.60
N LEU A 500 -2.31 6.46 -8.39
CA LEU A 500 -1.67 6.28 -7.09
C LEU A 500 -1.15 7.60 -6.51
N THR A 501 -0.48 8.41 -7.31
CA THR A 501 0.22 9.61 -6.82
C THR A 501 -0.65 10.85 -6.79
N VAL A 502 -1.69 10.91 -7.63
CA VAL A 502 -2.52 12.10 -7.82
C VAL A 502 -3.89 11.99 -7.17
N TYR A 503 -4.54 10.84 -7.31
CA TYR A 503 -5.97 10.72 -7.01
C TYR A 503 -6.31 9.89 -5.78
N LEU A 504 -5.70 8.72 -5.62
CA LEU A 504 -6.03 7.80 -4.53
C LEU A 504 -5.74 8.43 -3.15
N THR A 505 -6.54 8.03 -2.17
CA THR A 505 -6.46 8.50 -0.77
C THR A 505 -6.40 7.31 0.19
N PRO A 506 -6.05 7.51 1.47
CA PRO A 506 -5.80 6.40 2.40
C PRO A 506 -6.94 5.39 2.57
N THR A 507 -8.16 5.75 2.24
CA THR A 507 -9.35 4.91 2.41
C THR A 507 -10.07 4.59 1.11
N SER A 508 -9.40 4.76 -0.03
CA SER A 508 -9.98 4.40 -1.33
C SER A 508 -10.32 2.92 -1.39
N ASP A 509 -11.52 2.61 -1.87
CA ASP A 509 -12.04 1.27 -2.14
C ASP A 509 -11.95 0.92 -3.63
N PHE A 510 -12.37 -0.27 -4.02
CA PHE A 510 -12.29 -0.72 -5.42
C PHE A 510 -13.14 0.10 -6.37
N SER A 511 -14.34 0.51 -5.96
CA SER A 511 -15.23 1.35 -6.77
C SER A 511 -14.65 2.74 -7.00
N GLU A 512 -14.08 3.35 -5.96
CA GLU A 512 -13.37 4.63 -6.07
C GLU A 512 -12.11 4.48 -6.93
N ALA A 513 -11.30 3.44 -6.70
CA ALA A 513 -10.10 3.18 -7.48
C ALA A 513 -10.40 3.04 -8.98
N ARG A 514 -11.42 2.25 -9.36
CA ARG A 514 -11.87 2.16 -10.76
C ARG A 514 -12.08 3.54 -11.39
N LYS A 515 -12.84 4.41 -10.73
CA LYS A 515 -13.17 5.75 -11.25
C LYS A 515 -11.93 6.62 -11.41
N LEU A 516 -11.05 6.58 -10.41
CA LEU A 516 -9.85 7.40 -10.38
C LEU A 516 -8.80 6.91 -11.39
N ILE A 517 -8.72 5.60 -11.62
CA ILE A 517 -7.84 5.01 -12.64
C ILE A 517 -8.36 5.33 -14.05
N ILE A 518 -9.69 5.24 -14.28
CA ILE A 518 -10.31 5.67 -15.54
C ILE A 518 -10.08 7.18 -15.78
N GLN A 519 -10.24 8.00 -14.72
CA GLN A 519 -9.95 9.43 -14.82
C GLN A 519 -8.49 9.69 -15.16
N SER A 520 -7.56 8.91 -14.60
CA SER A 520 -6.13 9.00 -14.92
C SER A 520 -5.85 8.68 -16.39
N ALA A 521 -6.52 7.67 -16.95
CA ALA A 521 -6.43 7.36 -18.38
C ALA A 521 -6.97 8.51 -19.26
N ALA A 522 -8.11 9.10 -18.87
CA ALA A 522 -8.69 10.24 -19.56
C ALA A 522 -7.79 11.49 -19.50
N ASP A 523 -7.11 11.73 -18.38
CA ASP A 523 -6.20 12.86 -18.22
C ASP A 523 -4.97 12.76 -19.14
N ILE A 524 -4.39 11.54 -19.24
CA ILE A 524 -3.17 11.30 -20.00
C ILE A 524 -3.47 11.22 -21.50
N TYR A 525 -4.52 10.47 -21.89
CA TYR A 525 -4.78 10.10 -23.27
C TYR A 525 -5.99 10.81 -23.89
N GLY A 526 -6.78 11.52 -23.10
CA GLY A 526 -7.96 12.28 -23.50
C GLY A 526 -9.29 11.55 -23.27
N GLU A 527 -10.34 12.34 -23.00
CA GLU A 527 -11.70 11.82 -22.84
C GLU A 527 -12.15 11.03 -24.09
N GLY A 528 -12.67 9.83 -23.91
CA GLY A 528 -13.14 8.93 -24.98
C GLY A 528 -12.03 8.18 -25.71
N SER A 529 -10.78 8.24 -25.21
CA SER A 529 -9.64 7.51 -25.77
C SER A 529 -9.83 5.99 -25.74
N ALA A 530 -8.98 5.27 -26.45
CA ALA A 530 -8.96 3.81 -26.40
C ALA A 530 -8.50 3.33 -25.01
N GLU A 531 -7.55 4.03 -24.41
CA GLU A 531 -6.98 3.75 -23.12
C GLU A 531 -8.02 3.92 -21.99
N GLU A 532 -8.80 5.01 -21.99
CA GLU A 532 -9.89 5.21 -21.03
C GLU A 532 -10.95 4.08 -21.13
N LYS A 533 -11.32 3.71 -22.36
CA LYS A 533 -12.30 2.63 -22.59
C LYS A 533 -11.77 1.26 -22.19
N ALA A 534 -10.51 0.95 -22.50
CA ALA A 534 -9.86 -0.29 -22.10
C ALA A 534 -9.75 -0.39 -20.58
N THR A 535 -9.41 0.72 -19.91
CA THR A 535 -9.37 0.80 -18.43
C THR A 535 -10.75 0.51 -17.83
N ALA A 536 -11.81 1.18 -18.32
CA ALA A 536 -13.16 0.93 -17.85
C ALA A 536 -13.59 -0.53 -18.07
N LYS A 537 -13.31 -1.09 -19.25
CA LYS A 537 -13.64 -2.46 -19.64
C LYS A 537 -12.94 -3.49 -18.74
N GLY A 538 -11.64 -3.33 -18.43
CA GLY A 538 -10.92 -4.27 -17.59
C GLY A 538 -11.53 -4.35 -16.18
N PHE A 539 -11.95 -3.24 -15.59
CA PHE A 539 -12.67 -3.24 -14.32
C PHE A 539 -14.07 -3.84 -14.43
N ASP A 540 -14.79 -3.58 -15.52
CA ASP A 540 -16.11 -4.18 -15.76
C ASP A 540 -16.02 -5.72 -15.87
N GLU A 541 -14.96 -6.25 -16.50
CA GLU A 541 -14.75 -7.69 -16.68
C GLU A 541 -14.46 -8.42 -15.36
N VAL A 542 -13.94 -7.75 -14.34
CA VAL A 542 -13.74 -8.31 -13.00
C VAL A 542 -14.88 -7.96 -12.04
N GLY A 543 -15.97 -7.37 -12.53
CA GLY A 543 -17.17 -7.08 -11.74
C GLY A 543 -17.08 -5.88 -10.82
N ILE A 544 -16.09 -4.99 -11.00
CA ILE A 544 -16.00 -3.72 -10.27
C ILE A 544 -16.74 -2.67 -11.09
N TYR A 545 -17.94 -2.29 -10.63
CA TYR A 545 -18.81 -1.32 -11.29
C TYR A 545 -18.87 0.01 -10.51
N GLU A 546 -19.66 0.97 -11.05
CA GLU A 546 -19.93 2.26 -10.41
C GLU A 546 -20.73 2.17 -9.09
#